data_675a6ecc2c33144b6e370897f77f486b
#
_entry.id   675a6ecc2c33144b6e370897f77f486b
#
_cell.length_a   1.000
_cell.length_b   1.000
_cell.length_c   1.000
_cell.angle_alpha   90.00
_cell.angle_beta   90.00
_cell.angle_gamma   90.00
#
_symmetry.space_group_name_H-M   'P 1'
#
loop_
_entity.id
_entity.type
_entity.pdbx_description
1 polymer ?
#
loop_
_entity_poly.entity_id
_entity_poly.type
_entity_poly.pdbx_seq_one_letter_code
_entity_poly.pdbx_strand_id
1 'polypeptide(L)'
;FRRVLFRSKQTVLNAFRFRHACKSYDAAKKIPADDFAYILETARLSPSSFGLEPWRFLVIQNRTLREELRGIAWGAAEKIMDCSHFVILLARTQAAMQADYQEKIWGGAHGMPPETVEMMQKFFKQFAETDFAIADNPRAFNDWATKQTYIALANMMTAAALIGVDSTPMEGFQKENVEKLLSEKGLINLDEYRVSVMAAFGYRAGEPKRAKTRQAVDDVVDWI
;
A
#
# COMPACT_ATOMS: atom_id res chain seq x y z
N PHE A 1 1.59 -32.46 1.25
CA PHE A 1 2.46 -31.25 1.24
C PHE A 1 1.68 -29.93 1.42
N ARG A 2 0.44 -29.82 0.97
CA ARG A 2 -0.34 -28.54 1.04
C ARG A 2 -0.95 -28.22 2.42
N ARG A 3 -1.04 -29.16 3.36
CA ARG A 3 -1.72 -28.94 4.66
C ARG A 3 -0.88 -28.30 5.76
N VAL A 4 0.44 -28.24 5.61
CA VAL A 4 1.35 -27.77 6.68
C VAL A 4 1.57 -26.25 6.65
N LEU A 5 1.20 -25.56 5.56
CA LEU A 5 1.53 -24.15 5.34
C LEU A 5 0.44 -23.15 5.76
N PHE A 6 -0.76 -23.60 6.13
CA PHE A 6 -1.87 -22.68 6.37
C PHE A 6 -2.35 -22.68 7.82
N ARG A 7 -2.35 -21.48 8.42
CA ARG A 7 -3.09 -21.22 9.65
C ARG A 7 -4.58 -21.57 9.46
N SER A 8 -5.30 -21.90 10.53
CA SER A 8 -6.72 -22.20 10.42
C SER A 8 -7.49 -21.01 9.85
N LYS A 9 -8.60 -21.26 9.14
CA LYS A 9 -9.53 -20.23 8.66
C LYS A 9 -9.93 -19.29 9.80
N GLN A 10 -10.13 -19.84 10.99
CA GLN A 10 -10.51 -19.07 12.18
C GLN A 10 -9.43 -18.11 12.62
N THR A 11 -8.14 -18.47 12.55
CA THR A 11 -7.01 -17.56 12.85
C THR A 11 -7.02 -16.35 11.92
N VAL A 12 -7.23 -16.57 10.62
CA VAL A 12 -7.30 -15.47 9.65
C VAL A 12 -8.51 -14.57 9.93
N LEU A 13 -9.70 -15.17 10.13
CA LEU A 13 -10.91 -14.40 10.45
C LEU A 13 -10.77 -13.60 11.74
N ASN A 14 -10.07 -14.14 12.74
CA ASN A 14 -9.81 -13.43 13.99
C ASN A 14 -8.89 -12.20 13.76
N ALA A 15 -7.90 -12.30 12.87
CA ALA A 15 -7.08 -11.15 12.48
C ALA A 15 -7.92 -10.05 11.81
N PHE A 16 -8.86 -10.42 10.93
CA PHE A 16 -9.81 -9.48 10.34
C PHE A 16 -10.75 -8.86 11.39
N ARG A 17 -11.17 -9.60 12.41
CA ARG A 17 -11.98 -9.07 13.52
C ARG A 17 -11.16 -8.15 14.44
N PHE A 18 -9.91 -8.52 14.72
CA PHE A 18 -8.98 -7.72 15.52
C PHE A 18 -8.67 -6.36 14.87
N ARG A 19 -8.37 -6.36 13.55
CA ARG A 19 -7.97 -5.15 12.84
C ARG A 19 -9.09 -4.11 12.81
N HIS A 20 -8.80 -2.92 13.24
CA HIS A 20 -9.64 -1.73 13.09
C HIS A 20 -8.76 -0.51 12.81
N ALA A 21 -9.36 0.63 12.44
CA ALA A 21 -8.62 1.88 12.29
C ALA A 21 -8.25 2.41 13.68
N CYS A 22 -7.03 2.11 14.11
CA CYS A 22 -6.49 2.54 15.39
C CYS A 22 -6.50 4.09 15.48
N LYS A 23 -7.06 4.63 16.57
CA LYS A 23 -7.21 6.08 16.72
C LYS A 23 -6.03 6.71 17.46
N SER A 24 -5.42 5.98 18.37
CA SER A 24 -4.26 6.41 19.16
C SER A 24 -3.31 5.24 19.37
N TYR A 25 -2.02 5.51 19.27
CA TYR A 25 -0.97 4.52 19.45
C TYR A 25 -0.25 4.74 20.79
N ASP A 26 0.25 3.65 21.37
CA ASP A 26 1.16 3.69 22.51
C ASP A 26 2.55 4.08 22.02
N ALA A 27 2.94 5.32 22.23
CA ALA A 27 4.22 5.86 21.79
C ALA A 27 5.43 5.16 22.41
N ALA A 28 5.25 4.53 23.59
CA ALA A 28 6.31 3.79 24.29
C ALA A 28 6.55 2.41 23.66
N LYS A 29 5.57 1.84 22.96
CA LYS A 29 5.68 0.51 22.32
C LYS A 29 6.08 0.63 20.87
N LYS A 30 7.20 0.01 20.51
CA LYS A 30 7.68 -0.05 19.14
C LYS A 30 7.57 -1.47 18.60
N ILE A 31 7.22 -1.58 17.31
CA ILE A 31 7.22 -2.86 16.60
C ILE A 31 8.67 -3.31 16.48
N PRO A 32 9.02 -4.57 16.84
CA PRO A 32 10.32 -5.14 16.57
C PRO A 32 10.72 -5.06 15.10
N ALA A 33 12.01 -4.93 14.82
CA ALA A 33 12.49 -4.71 13.46
C ALA A 33 12.15 -5.88 12.52
N ASP A 34 12.23 -7.12 13.00
CA ASP A 34 11.88 -8.34 12.27
C ASP A 34 10.37 -8.44 11.98
N ASP A 35 9.52 -8.05 12.93
CA ASP A 35 8.07 -7.99 12.74
C ASP A 35 7.69 -6.93 11.68
N PHE A 36 8.36 -5.76 11.69
CA PHE A 36 8.10 -4.75 10.69
C PHE A 36 8.66 -5.13 9.31
N ALA A 37 9.82 -5.80 9.26
CA ALA A 37 10.38 -6.38 8.04
C ALA A 37 9.41 -7.42 7.44
N TYR A 38 8.80 -8.27 8.27
CA TYR A 38 7.75 -9.20 7.84
C TYR A 38 6.56 -8.47 7.21
N ILE A 39 6.08 -7.38 7.81
CA ILE A 39 4.98 -6.57 7.25
C ILE A 39 5.37 -5.99 5.88
N LEU A 40 6.58 -5.46 5.74
CA LEU A 40 7.09 -4.93 4.45
C LEU A 40 7.25 -6.03 3.40
N GLU A 41 7.69 -7.22 3.79
CA GLU A 41 7.82 -8.35 2.87
C GLU A 41 6.47 -8.78 2.31
N THR A 42 5.39 -8.72 3.08
CA THR A 42 4.04 -9.00 2.56
C THR A 42 3.57 -7.97 1.54
N ALA A 43 4.01 -6.71 1.67
CA ALA A 43 3.78 -5.69 0.64
C ALA A 43 4.53 -6.02 -0.64
N ARG A 44 5.83 -6.35 -0.53
CA ARG A 44 6.70 -6.71 -1.66
C ARG A 44 6.18 -7.93 -2.42
N LEU A 45 5.67 -8.94 -1.71
CA LEU A 45 5.12 -10.18 -2.27
C LEU A 45 3.68 -10.05 -2.78
N SER A 46 3.10 -8.86 -2.72
CA SER A 46 1.73 -8.64 -3.18
C SER A 46 1.62 -8.76 -4.69
N PRO A 47 0.51 -9.32 -5.22
CA PRO A 47 0.27 -9.32 -6.65
C PRO A 47 -0.08 -7.93 -7.15
N SER A 48 0.18 -7.67 -8.43
CA SER A 48 -0.27 -6.48 -9.14
C SER A 48 -0.70 -6.85 -10.56
N SER A 49 -1.50 -5.97 -11.18
CA SER A 49 -1.90 -6.16 -12.57
C SER A 49 -0.67 -6.25 -13.47
N PHE A 50 -0.63 -7.24 -14.34
CA PHE A 50 0.53 -7.60 -15.18
C PHE A 50 1.83 -7.93 -14.41
N GLY A 51 1.78 -8.05 -13.10
CA GLY A 51 2.99 -8.22 -12.27
C GLY A 51 3.93 -7.00 -12.30
N LEU A 52 3.45 -5.82 -12.64
CA LEU A 52 4.28 -4.63 -12.86
C LEU A 52 4.77 -3.95 -11.59
N GLU A 53 4.24 -4.31 -10.42
CA GLU A 53 4.69 -3.77 -9.12
C GLU A 53 4.84 -2.24 -9.10
N PRO A 54 3.78 -1.47 -9.49
CA PRO A 54 3.89 -0.02 -9.69
C PRO A 54 3.91 0.77 -8.39
N TRP A 55 4.71 0.35 -7.43
CA TRP A 55 4.74 0.92 -6.09
C TRP A 55 6.14 1.21 -5.57
N ARG A 56 6.19 2.08 -4.55
CA ARG A 56 7.31 2.28 -3.65
C ARG A 56 6.77 2.59 -2.25
N PHE A 57 7.45 2.14 -1.23
CA PHE A 57 7.06 2.34 0.16
C PHE A 57 8.08 3.24 0.85
N LEU A 58 7.66 4.41 1.34
CA LEU A 58 8.49 5.29 2.15
C LEU A 58 8.16 5.07 3.62
N VAL A 59 9.10 4.52 4.37
CA VAL A 59 8.99 4.39 5.83
C VAL A 59 9.54 5.64 6.48
N ILE A 60 8.67 6.48 7.02
CA ILE A 60 9.02 7.79 7.57
C ILE A 60 9.25 7.64 9.07
N GLN A 61 10.52 7.59 9.48
CA GLN A 61 10.92 7.56 10.90
C GLN A 61 11.49 8.89 11.38
N ASN A 62 11.89 9.78 10.48
CA ASN A 62 12.38 11.10 10.81
C ASN A 62 11.27 11.93 11.48
N ARG A 63 11.52 12.34 12.74
CA ARG A 63 10.53 13.04 13.57
C ARG A 63 10.17 14.41 12.99
N THR A 64 11.14 15.15 12.47
CA THR A 64 10.92 16.49 11.87
C THR A 64 9.99 16.37 10.65
N LEU A 65 10.25 15.38 9.78
CA LEU A 65 9.37 15.14 8.63
C LEU A 65 7.96 14.72 9.05
N ARG A 66 7.81 13.92 10.11
CA ARG A 66 6.49 13.59 10.67
C ARG A 66 5.74 14.82 11.16
N GLU A 67 6.43 15.77 11.85
CA GLU A 67 5.81 17.04 12.27
C GLU A 67 5.34 17.89 11.10
N GLU A 68 6.17 18.00 10.05
CA GLU A 68 5.80 18.74 8.84
C GLU A 68 4.58 18.10 8.14
N LEU A 69 4.57 16.78 8.01
CA LEU A 69 3.44 16.03 7.44
C LEU A 69 2.17 16.16 8.29
N ARG A 70 2.30 16.26 9.61
CA ARG A 70 1.17 16.40 10.53
C ARG A 70 0.29 17.60 10.19
N GLY A 71 0.87 18.71 9.75
CA GLY A 71 0.16 19.93 9.39
C GLY A 71 -0.69 19.82 8.12
N ILE A 72 -0.35 18.89 7.23
CA ILE A 72 -0.97 18.72 5.91
C ILE A 72 -1.66 17.36 5.71
N ALA A 73 -1.56 16.47 6.70
CA ALA A 73 -2.18 15.15 6.71
C ALA A 73 -3.16 15.01 7.89
N TRP A 74 -4.30 15.71 7.79
CA TRP A 74 -5.29 15.81 8.88
C TRP A 74 -5.80 14.43 9.36
N GLY A 75 -5.93 13.44 8.49
CA GLY A 75 -6.30 12.07 8.85
C GLY A 75 -5.23 11.33 9.63
N ALA A 76 -3.97 11.78 9.56
CA ALA A 76 -2.82 11.21 10.26
C ALA A 76 -2.43 12.01 11.51
N ALA A 77 -2.89 13.25 11.67
CA ALA A 77 -2.38 14.24 12.62
C ALA A 77 -2.19 13.74 14.06
N GLU A 78 -3.14 12.94 14.57
CA GLU A 78 -3.09 12.37 15.93
C GLU A 78 -2.28 11.07 16.02
N LYS A 79 -1.91 10.48 14.87
CA LYS A 79 -1.33 9.13 14.81
C LYS A 79 0.13 9.15 14.38
N ILE A 80 0.48 10.13 13.55
CA ILE A 80 1.78 10.18 12.88
C ILE A 80 2.95 10.28 13.86
N MET A 81 2.76 10.93 15.02
CA MET A 81 3.81 11.10 16.02
C MET A 81 3.99 9.89 16.92
N ASP A 82 2.89 9.20 17.26
CA ASP A 82 2.87 8.16 18.29
C ASP A 82 3.00 6.75 17.71
N CYS A 83 2.62 6.55 16.43
CA CYS A 83 2.78 5.25 15.80
C CYS A 83 4.25 4.80 15.76
N SER A 84 4.46 3.50 15.78
CA SER A 84 5.80 2.91 15.67
C SER A 84 6.40 3.21 14.30
N HIS A 85 5.68 2.87 13.22
CA HIS A 85 6.10 3.11 11.85
C HIS A 85 5.01 3.85 11.07
N PHE A 86 5.43 4.86 10.31
CA PHE A 86 4.58 5.60 9.40
C PHE A 86 5.03 5.35 7.97
N VAL A 87 4.11 4.94 7.11
CA VAL A 87 4.42 4.55 5.72
C VAL A 87 3.60 5.38 4.76
N ILE A 88 4.25 5.92 3.74
CA ILE A 88 3.61 6.52 2.57
C ILE A 88 3.78 5.57 1.40
N LEU A 89 2.68 5.10 0.83
CA LEU A 89 2.67 4.28 -0.36
C LEU A 89 2.61 5.19 -1.59
N LEU A 90 3.52 4.97 -2.52
CA LEU A 90 3.63 5.71 -3.76
C LEU A 90 3.22 4.83 -4.93
N ALA A 91 2.49 5.41 -5.88
CA ALA A 91 2.17 4.79 -7.16
C ALA A 91 3.07 5.36 -8.27
N ARG A 92 3.57 4.51 -9.17
CA ARG A 92 4.32 4.95 -10.34
C ARG A 92 3.44 5.72 -11.31
N THR A 93 4.03 6.74 -11.92
CA THR A 93 3.40 7.50 -13.00
C THR A 93 3.44 6.73 -14.32
N GLN A 94 2.63 7.14 -15.27
CA GLN A 94 2.66 6.62 -16.63
C GLN A 94 4.04 6.85 -17.28
N ALA A 95 4.62 8.03 -17.10
CA ALA A 95 5.94 8.36 -17.65
C ALA A 95 7.05 7.43 -17.17
N ALA A 96 6.95 6.94 -15.93
CA ALA A 96 7.90 6.03 -15.33
C ALA A 96 7.61 4.54 -15.54
N MET A 97 6.55 4.19 -16.27
CA MET A 97 6.17 2.80 -16.56
C MET A 97 6.28 2.45 -18.06
N GLN A 98 7.21 3.10 -18.74
CA GLN A 98 7.50 2.83 -20.15
C GLN A 98 8.27 1.51 -20.35
N ALA A 99 8.63 1.22 -21.59
CA ALA A 99 9.25 -0.05 -21.99
C ALA A 99 10.46 -0.46 -21.13
N ASP A 100 11.32 0.49 -20.75
CA ASP A 100 12.51 0.23 -19.93
C ASP A 100 12.16 -0.30 -18.53
N TYR A 101 11.11 0.27 -17.93
CA TYR A 101 10.63 -0.21 -16.64
C TYR A 101 9.99 -1.60 -16.76
N GLN A 102 9.22 -1.81 -17.81
CA GLN A 102 8.57 -3.10 -18.09
C GLN A 102 9.64 -4.19 -18.30
N GLU A 103 10.68 -3.89 -19.08
CA GLU A 103 11.83 -4.79 -19.29
C GLU A 103 12.53 -5.09 -17.95
N LYS A 104 12.78 -4.06 -17.14
CA LYS A 104 13.39 -4.23 -15.82
C LYS A 104 12.58 -5.16 -14.91
N ILE A 105 11.25 -5.10 -14.97
CA ILE A 105 10.39 -5.94 -14.13
C ILE A 105 10.25 -7.33 -14.73
N TRP A 106 9.78 -7.44 -15.97
CA TRP A 106 9.48 -8.73 -16.58
C TRP A 106 10.75 -9.51 -16.97
N GLY A 107 11.69 -8.88 -17.66
CA GLY A 107 12.96 -9.51 -18.03
C GLY A 107 13.93 -9.62 -16.85
N GLY A 108 14.07 -8.55 -16.07
CA GLY A 108 15.00 -8.51 -14.93
C GLY A 108 14.47 -9.24 -13.70
N ALA A 109 13.46 -8.71 -13.03
CA ALA A 109 13.01 -9.24 -11.73
C ALA A 109 12.28 -10.59 -11.86
N HIS A 110 11.50 -10.79 -12.93
CA HIS A 110 10.76 -12.03 -13.16
C HIS A 110 11.49 -13.04 -14.05
N GLY A 111 12.59 -12.64 -14.68
CA GLY A 111 13.41 -13.53 -15.51
C GLY A 111 12.69 -14.05 -16.75
N MET A 112 11.74 -13.29 -17.31
CA MET A 112 11.04 -13.68 -18.53
C MET A 112 11.96 -13.58 -19.75
N PRO A 113 11.87 -14.53 -20.71
CA PRO A 113 12.59 -14.44 -21.97
C PRO A 113 12.19 -13.19 -22.77
N PRO A 114 13.08 -12.62 -23.61
CA PRO A 114 12.82 -11.40 -24.38
C PRO A 114 11.54 -11.45 -25.21
N GLU A 115 11.26 -12.57 -25.88
CA GLU A 115 10.05 -12.77 -26.67
C GLU A 115 8.77 -12.73 -25.84
N THR A 116 8.84 -13.18 -24.58
CA THR A 116 7.72 -13.09 -23.63
C THR A 116 7.52 -11.64 -23.17
N VAL A 117 8.61 -10.91 -22.92
CA VAL A 117 8.55 -9.49 -22.55
C VAL A 117 7.91 -8.67 -23.66
N GLU A 118 8.32 -8.87 -24.92
CA GLU A 118 7.71 -8.19 -26.07
C GLU A 118 6.21 -8.48 -26.20
N MET A 119 5.82 -9.73 -25.96
CA MET A 119 4.39 -10.12 -25.96
C MET A 119 3.64 -9.41 -24.83
N MET A 120 4.19 -9.37 -23.63
CA MET A 120 3.59 -8.68 -22.46
C MET A 120 3.47 -7.17 -22.70
N GLN A 121 4.46 -6.55 -23.36
CA GLN A 121 4.41 -5.13 -23.74
C GLN A 121 3.25 -4.84 -24.70
N LYS A 122 3.02 -5.71 -25.69
CA LYS A 122 1.89 -5.60 -26.63
C LYS A 122 0.56 -5.74 -25.91
N PHE A 123 0.43 -6.71 -25.00
CA PHE A 123 -0.79 -6.89 -24.20
C PHE A 123 -1.05 -5.70 -23.28
N PHE A 124 -0.01 -5.20 -22.61
CA PHE A 124 -0.15 -4.04 -21.75
C PHE A 124 -0.54 -2.78 -22.54
N LYS A 125 0.03 -2.60 -23.73
CA LYS A 125 -0.34 -1.51 -24.64
C LYS A 125 -1.82 -1.61 -25.04
N GLN A 126 -2.30 -2.77 -25.49
CA GLN A 126 -3.71 -2.99 -25.83
C GLN A 126 -4.62 -2.70 -24.61
N PHE A 127 -4.24 -3.23 -23.44
CA PHE A 127 -4.96 -2.97 -22.20
C PHE A 127 -5.07 -1.46 -21.90
N ALA A 128 -3.94 -0.74 -21.99
CA ALA A 128 -3.92 0.68 -21.65
C ALA A 128 -4.65 1.55 -22.68
N GLU A 129 -4.54 1.24 -23.99
CA GLU A 129 -5.13 2.03 -25.06
C GLU A 129 -6.61 1.70 -25.31
N THR A 130 -6.99 0.43 -25.20
CA THR A 130 -8.29 -0.06 -25.67
C THR A 130 -9.17 -0.56 -24.52
N ASP A 131 -8.67 -1.52 -23.72
CA ASP A 131 -9.52 -2.24 -22.77
C ASP A 131 -9.90 -1.37 -21.58
N PHE A 132 -8.93 -0.59 -21.06
CA PHE A 132 -9.12 0.33 -19.94
C PHE A 132 -9.11 1.81 -20.34
N ALA A 133 -8.64 2.12 -21.57
CA ALA A 133 -8.59 3.49 -22.13
C ALA A 133 -7.92 4.51 -21.16
N ILE A 134 -6.75 4.15 -20.63
CA ILE A 134 -5.99 4.96 -19.68
C ILE A 134 -4.73 5.57 -20.27
N ALA A 135 -4.34 5.17 -21.51
CA ALA A 135 -3.07 5.58 -22.12
C ALA A 135 -2.98 7.10 -22.35
N ASP A 136 -4.08 7.73 -22.77
CA ASP A 136 -4.12 9.17 -23.06
C ASP A 136 -4.58 10.02 -21.86
N ASN A 137 -4.68 9.41 -20.70
CA ASN A 137 -5.13 10.09 -19.47
C ASN A 137 -4.20 9.78 -18.30
N PRO A 138 -3.20 10.64 -18.03
CA PRO A 138 -2.25 10.43 -16.94
C PRO A 138 -2.90 10.27 -15.56
N ARG A 139 -4.04 10.93 -15.32
CA ARG A 139 -4.78 10.77 -14.07
C ARG A 139 -5.41 9.38 -13.97
N ALA A 140 -6.11 8.94 -15.01
CA ALA A 140 -6.72 7.60 -15.02
C ALA A 140 -5.65 6.50 -14.89
N PHE A 141 -4.49 6.67 -15.52
CA PHE A 141 -3.35 5.78 -15.38
C PHE A 141 -2.85 5.75 -13.91
N ASN A 142 -2.68 6.92 -13.29
CA ASN A 142 -2.26 7.01 -11.89
C ASN A 142 -3.31 6.40 -10.94
N ASP A 143 -4.60 6.58 -11.21
CA ASP A 143 -5.68 5.96 -10.44
C ASP A 143 -5.65 4.43 -10.57
N TRP A 144 -5.35 3.90 -11.76
CA TRP A 144 -5.12 2.46 -11.96
C TRP A 144 -3.89 1.95 -11.19
N ALA A 145 -2.75 2.64 -11.28
CA ALA A 145 -1.53 2.29 -10.54
C ALA A 145 -1.75 2.36 -9.01
N THR A 146 -2.49 3.37 -8.56
CA THR A 146 -2.90 3.54 -7.16
C THR A 146 -3.69 2.33 -6.64
N LYS A 147 -4.61 1.75 -7.43
CA LYS A 147 -5.36 0.54 -7.03
C LYS A 147 -4.42 -0.63 -6.68
N GLN A 148 -3.28 -0.75 -7.37
CA GLN A 148 -2.30 -1.81 -7.08
C GLN A 148 -1.66 -1.62 -5.70
N THR A 149 -1.41 -0.38 -5.29
CA THR A 149 -0.85 -0.10 -3.94
C THR A 149 -1.82 -0.48 -2.82
N TYR A 150 -3.13 -0.43 -3.06
CA TYR A 150 -4.14 -0.85 -2.08
C TYR A 150 -4.16 -2.36 -1.86
N ILE A 151 -3.76 -3.16 -2.86
CA ILE A 151 -3.56 -4.60 -2.69
C ILE A 151 -2.41 -4.83 -1.70
N ALA A 152 -1.27 -4.18 -1.91
CA ALA A 152 -0.13 -4.25 -1.00
C ALA A 152 -0.49 -3.75 0.41
N LEU A 153 -1.19 -2.62 0.52
CA LEU A 153 -1.67 -2.07 1.78
C LEU A 153 -2.57 -3.05 2.54
N ALA A 154 -3.52 -3.69 1.85
CA ALA A 154 -4.41 -4.67 2.47
C ALA A 154 -3.64 -5.87 3.03
N ASN A 155 -2.62 -6.35 2.30
CA ASN A 155 -1.74 -7.42 2.75
C ASN A 155 -0.90 -7.00 3.95
N MET A 156 -0.31 -5.81 3.95
CA MET A 156 0.40 -5.25 5.10
C MET A 156 -0.47 -5.20 6.35
N MET A 157 -1.68 -4.67 6.22
CA MET A 157 -2.62 -4.57 7.35
C MET A 157 -3.08 -5.93 7.88
N THR A 158 -3.26 -6.90 6.99
CA THR A 158 -3.61 -8.27 7.36
C THR A 158 -2.45 -8.96 8.07
N ALA A 159 -1.24 -8.83 7.53
CA ALA A 159 -0.02 -9.37 8.13
C ALA A 159 0.23 -8.79 9.53
N ALA A 160 0.11 -7.46 9.66
CA ALA A 160 0.20 -6.77 10.96
C ALA A 160 -0.81 -7.35 11.97
N ALA A 161 -2.07 -7.49 11.58
CA ALA A 161 -3.11 -8.03 12.46
C ALA A 161 -2.85 -9.49 12.87
N LEU A 162 -2.26 -10.31 12.01
CA LEU A 162 -1.90 -11.71 12.30
C LEU A 162 -0.83 -11.85 13.39
N ILE A 163 -0.03 -10.80 13.61
CA ILE A 163 1.01 -10.75 14.64
C ILE A 163 0.67 -9.78 15.79
N GLY A 164 -0.60 -9.32 15.87
CA GLY A 164 -1.07 -8.47 16.95
C GLY A 164 -0.67 -6.99 16.84
N VAL A 165 -0.25 -6.54 15.66
CA VAL A 165 0.08 -5.14 15.38
C VAL A 165 -1.15 -4.43 14.81
N ASP A 166 -1.45 -3.25 15.35
CA ASP A 166 -2.51 -2.38 14.86
C ASP A 166 -2.07 -1.56 13.65
N SER A 167 -3.03 -1.24 12.78
CA SER A 167 -2.78 -0.43 11.60
C SER A 167 -3.95 0.50 11.28
N THR A 168 -3.64 1.62 10.62
CA THR A 168 -4.64 2.58 10.15
C THR A 168 -4.27 3.07 8.76
N PRO A 169 -5.05 2.75 7.71
CA PRO A 169 -4.91 3.40 6.41
C PRO A 169 -5.51 4.81 6.46
N MET A 170 -4.94 5.76 5.74
CA MET A 170 -5.35 7.16 5.76
C MET A 170 -5.29 7.78 4.37
N GLU A 171 -6.39 8.40 3.97
CA GLU A 171 -6.53 9.20 2.75
C GLU A 171 -6.74 10.70 3.05
N GLY A 172 -6.90 11.03 4.35
CA GLY A 172 -7.15 12.39 4.79
C GLY A 172 -5.87 13.24 4.81
N PHE A 173 -5.37 13.62 3.64
CA PHE A 173 -4.21 14.51 3.47
C PHE A 173 -4.38 15.40 2.24
N GLN A 174 -3.67 16.52 2.25
CA GLN A 174 -3.59 17.45 1.12
C GLN A 174 -2.55 16.91 0.13
N LYS A 175 -2.98 16.13 -0.85
CA LYS A 175 -2.10 15.36 -1.74
C LYS A 175 -0.99 16.20 -2.36
N GLU A 176 -1.34 17.33 -2.98
CA GLU A 176 -0.38 18.22 -3.64
C GLU A 176 0.65 18.79 -2.66
N ASN A 177 0.24 19.17 -1.44
CA ASN A 177 1.15 19.68 -0.43
C ASN A 177 2.10 18.60 0.10
N VAL A 178 1.62 17.36 0.25
CA VAL A 178 2.47 16.23 0.63
C VAL A 178 3.47 15.91 -0.46
N GLU A 179 3.03 15.85 -1.71
CA GLU A 179 3.89 15.60 -2.88
C GLU A 179 4.96 16.70 -3.01
N LYS A 180 4.57 17.96 -2.87
CA LYS A 180 5.49 19.09 -2.88
C LYS A 180 6.55 18.98 -1.78
N LEU A 181 6.13 18.75 -0.53
CA LEU A 181 7.04 18.58 0.61
C LEU A 181 8.05 17.45 0.38
N LEU A 182 7.57 16.29 -0.07
CA LEU A 182 8.44 15.14 -0.32
C LEU A 182 9.42 15.39 -1.47
N SER A 183 8.98 16.07 -2.53
CA SER A 183 9.81 16.42 -3.67
C SER A 183 10.86 17.47 -3.33
N GLU A 184 10.51 18.54 -2.61
CA GLU A 184 11.44 19.58 -2.14
C GLU A 184 12.55 19.02 -1.23
N LYS A 185 12.23 17.93 -0.50
CA LYS A 185 13.21 17.19 0.32
C LYS A 185 14.00 16.14 -0.47
N GLY A 186 13.79 16.01 -1.77
CA GLY A 186 14.46 15.02 -2.61
C GLY A 186 14.09 13.57 -2.31
N LEU A 187 12.96 13.31 -1.62
CA LEU A 187 12.52 11.97 -1.24
C LEU A 187 11.73 11.27 -2.36
N ILE A 188 11.11 12.05 -3.23
CA ILE A 188 10.42 11.54 -4.43
C ILE A 188 10.71 12.41 -5.64
N ASN A 189 10.69 11.80 -6.82
CA ASN A 189 10.59 12.47 -8.10
C ASN A 189 9.13 12.40 -8.57
N LEU A 190 8.48 13.54 -8.78
CA LEU A 190 7.07 13.61 -9.19
C LEU A 190 6.84 13.12 -10.64
N ASP A 191 7.86 13.07 -11.46
CA ASP A 191 7.78 12.45 -12.79
C ASP A 191 7.72 10.92 -12.68
N GLU A 192 8.21 10.35 -11.57
CA GLU A 192 8.23 8.90 -11.36
C GLU A 192 7.13 8.39 -10.43
N TYR A 193 6.78 9.16 -9.41
CA TYR A 193 5.87 8.71 -8.35
C TYR A 193 4.88 9.79 -7.93
N ARG A 194 3.67 9.34 -7.60
CA ARG A 194 2.65 10.15 -6.93
C ARG A 194 2.25 9.47 -5.61
N VAL A 195 1.85 10.29 -4.65
CA VAL A 195 1.35 9.76 -3.37
C VAL A 195 0.02 9.08 -3.59
N SER A 196 -0.10 7.84 -3.10
CA SER A 196 -1.32 7.05 -3.15
C SER A 196 -2.07 7.13 -1.82
N VAL A 197 -1.53 6.56 -0.78
CA VAL A 197 -2.17 6.40 0.52
C VAL A 197 -1.12 6.37 1.63
N MET A 198 -1.52 6.70 2.85
CA MET A 198 -0.66 6.62 4.03
C MET A 198 -1.14 5.51 4.96
N ALA A 199 -0.23 4.95 5.75
CA ALA A 199 -0.55 3.96 6.78
C ALA A 199 0.31 4.16 8.03
N ALA A 200 -0.31 4.04 9.20
CA ALA A 200 0.37 3.98 10.49
C ALA A 200 0.30 2.57 11.05
N PHE A 201 1.40 2.10 11.64
CA PHE A 201 1.53 0.80 12.30
C PHE A 201 2.08 0.99 13.71
N GLY A 202 1.55 0.22 14.68
CA GLY A 202 1.96 0.29 16.07
C GLY A 202 1.05 -0.53 16.97
N TYR A 203 1.07 -0.26 18.25
CA TYR A 203 0.17 -0.88 19.21
C TYR A 203 -0.83 0.15 19.72
N ARG A 204 -2.10 -0.22 19.82
CA ARG A 204 -3.16 0.67 20.32
C ARG A 204 -2.88 1.13 21.74
N ALA A 205 -3.15 2.41 22.03
CA ALA A 205 -3.10 2.96 23.39
C ALA A 205 -4.32 2.59 24.25
N GLY A 206 -5.38 2.11 23.61
CA GLY A 206 -6.61 1.69 24.30
C GLY A 206 -7.54 0.90 23.36
N GLU A 207 -8.50 0.21 23.94
CA GLU A 207 -9.45 -0.59 23.19
C GLU A 207 -10.39 0.26 22.30
N PRO A 208 -10.88 -0.27 21.18
CA PRO A 208 -11.84 0.41 20.33
C PRO A 208 -13.11 0.79 21.09
N LYS A 209 -13.55 2.03 20.96
CA LYS A 209 -14.80 2.51 21.60
C LYS A 209 -16.06 1.83 21.07
N ARG A 210 -16.00 1.17 19.91
CA ARG A 210 -17.14 0.51 19.26
C ARG A 210 -16.69 -0.81 18.67
N ALA A 211 -17.56 -1.81 18.69
CA ALA A 211 -17.36 -3.04 17.97
C ALA A 211 -17.29 -2.78 16.46
N LYS A 212 -16.58 -3.64 15.74
CA LYS A 212 -16.53 -3.61 14.28
C LYS A 212 -17.89 -3.98 13.70
N THR A 213 -18.41 -3.18 12.83
CA THR A 213 -19.64 -3.43 12.08
C THR A 213 -19.35 -3.50 10.59
N ARG A 214 -20.11 -4.31 9.86
CA ARG A 214 -20.12 -4.41 8.39
C ARG A 214 -21.56 -4.67 7.96
N GLN A 215 -21.82 -4.43 6.68
CA GLN A 215 -23.05 -4.87 6.03
C GLN A 215 -23.19 -6.38 6.13
N ALA A 216 -24.41 -6.90 6.01
CA ALA A 216 -24.65 -8.34 5.93
C ALA A 216 -24.03 -8.92 4.65
N VAL A 217 -23.75 -10.20 4.64
CA VAL A 217 -23.14 -10.85 3.46
C VAL A 217 -24.05 -10.72 2.25
N ASP A 218 -25.35 -10.89 2.44
CA ASP A 218 -26.36 -10.84 1.37
C ASP A 218 -26.56 -9.40 0.79
N ASP A 219 -26.07 -8.35 1.49
CA ASP A 219 -26.08 -6.99 0.97
C ASP A 219 -24.91 -6.69 0.01
N VAL A 220 -23.91 -7.56 -0.04
CA VAL A 220 -22.66 -7.32 -0.77
C VAL A 220 -22.20 -8.50 -1.64
N VAL A 221 -22.94 -9.60 -1.64
CA VAL A 221 -22.64 -10.83 -2.40
C VAL A 221 -23.88 -11.34 -3.11
N ASP A 222 -23.83 -11.36 -4.41
CA ASP A 222 -24.84 -11.97 -5.28
C ASP A 222 -24.30 -13.30 -5.82
N TRP A 223 -25.10 -14.36 -5.70
CA TRP A 223 -24.82 -15.66 -6.31
C TRP A 223 -25.64 -15.77 -7.61
N ILE A 224 -24.97 -15.80 -8.76
CA ILE A 224 -25.59 -15.82 -10.10
C ILE A 224 -25.33 -17.14 -10.78
#